data_ea7d41e30ced73545c12b5c701252198
#
_entry.id   ea7d41e30ced73545c12b5c701252198
#
_cell.length_a   1.000
_cell.length_b   1.000
_cell.length_c   1.000
_cell.angle_alpha   90.00
_cell.angle_beta   90.00
_cell.angle_gamma   90.00
#
_symmetry.space_group_name_H-M   'P 1'
#
loop_
_entity.id
_entity.type
_entity.pdbx_description
1 polymer ?
#
loop_
_entity_poly.entity_id
_entity_poly.type
_entity_poly.pdbx_seq_one_letter_code
_entity_poly.pdbx_strand_id
1 'polypeptide(L)'
;VLYGASSRLGAAYAGASDDVALRFQIFGDQLGLAFQIVDDILDVDGDEEVVGKSLGTDFDKGKLTLPFLWMLREASAGQRVRFREHFTADKASDARRLDAAAQRRLLEGFDLKGGVRYAHERADACLRAAVESLAGLPSNPALDALRSMADYVLHRQR
;
A
#
# COMPACT_ATOMS: atom_id res chain seq x y z
N VAL A 1 5.23 -11.09 4.00
CA VAL A 1 5.62 -12.49 4.29
C VAL A 1 6.32 -13.14 3.11
N LEU A 2 5.75 -13.20 1.88
CA LEU A 2 6.37 -13.90 0.74
C LEU A 2 7.72 -13.29 0.35
N TYR A 3 7.79 -11.98 0.16
CA TYR A 3 9.03 -11.26 -0.21
C TYR A 3 10.14 -11.48 0.82
N GLY A 4 9.84 -11.33 2.11
CA GLY A 4 10.82 -11.54 3.18
C GLY A 4 11.30 -12.99 3.25
N ALA A 5 10.39 -13.96 3.18
CA ALA A 5 10.75 -15.37 3.18
C ALA A 5 11.64 -15.74 1.97
N SER A 6 11.28 -15.28 0.77
CA SER A 6 12.07 -15.53 -0.45
C SER A 6 13.47 -14.92 -0.35
N SER A 7 13.56 -13.67 0.12
CA SER A 7 14.86 -12.98 0.28
C SER A 7 15.75 -13.68 1.31
N ARG A 8 15.17 -14.08 2.45
CA ARG A 8 15.90 -14.84 3.49
C ARG A 8 16.41 -16.18 2.98
N LEU A 9 15.54 -16.96 2.33
CA LEU A 9 15.90 -18.26 1.79
C LEU A 9 16.98 -18.13 0.72
N GLY A 10 16.89 -17.15 -0.18
CA GLY A 10 17.91 -16.88 -1.20
C GLY A 10 19.29 -16.63 -0.56
N ALA A 11 19.36 -15.79 0.47
CA ALA A 11 20.59 -15.51 1.20
C ALA A 11 21.13 -16.77 1.92
N ALA A 12 20.26 -17.51 2.61
CA ALA A 12 20.65 -18.72 3.33
C ALA A 12 21.19 -19.81 2.39
N TYR A 13 20.54 -20.07 1.27
CA TYR A 13 20.99 -21.03 0.27
C TYR A 13 22.29 -20.60 -0.44
N ALA A 14 22.57 -19.29 -0.50
CA ALA A 14 23.85 -18.77 -0.96
C ALA A 14 24.97 -18.86 0.07
N GLY A 15 24.73 -19.44 1.26
CA GLY A 15 25.72 -19.61 2.31
C GLY A 15 25.96 -18.36 3.16
N ALA A 16 25.05 -17.40 3.17
CA ALA A 16 25.13 -16.23 4.03
C ALA A 16 24.96 -16.63 5.51
N SER A 17 25.58 -15.84 6.42
CA SER A 17 25.33 -15.98 7.85
C SER A 17 23.88 -15.69 8.20
N ASP A 18 23.41 -16.16 9.37
CA ASP A 18 22.06 -15.91 9.86
C ASP A 18 21.74 -14.41 9.98
N ASP A 19 22.72 -13.61 10.40
CA ASP A 19 22.60 -12.15 10.46
C ASP A 19 22.32 -11.55 9.08
N VAL A 20 23.12 -11.93 8.09
CA VAL A 20 22.93 -11.45 6.71
C VAL A 20 21.59 -11.93 6.14
N ALA A 21 21.23 -13.20 6.39
CA ALA A 21 19.94 -13.74 5.94
C ALA A 21 18.75 -13.00 6.58
N LEU A 22 18.85 -12.61 7.85
CA LEU A 22 17.84 -11.78 8.53
C LEU A 22 17.74 -10.38 7.90
N ARG A 23 18.85 -9.76 7.54
CA ARG A 23 18.86 -8.45 6.87
C ARG A 23 18.17 -8.51 5.50
N PHE A 24 18.37 -9.58 4.73
CA PHE A 24 17.64 -9.83 3.49
C PHE A 24 16.15 -10.07 3.74
N GLN A 25 15.79 -10.74 4.84
CA GLN A 25 14.38 -10.86 5.22
C GLN A 25 13.74 -9.49 5.46
N ILE A 26 14.41 -8.62 6.25
CA ILE A 26 13.94 -7.26 6.52
C ILE A 26 13.76 -6.49 5.20
N PHE A 27 14.76 -6.55 4.31
CA PHE A 27 14.66 -5.97 2.98
C PHE A 27 13.38 -6.42 2.25
N GLY A 28 13.18 -7.72 2.15
CA GLY A 28 12.02 -8.30 1.45
C GLY A 28 10.69 -7.92 2.12
N ASP A 29 10.60 -7.97 3.45
CA ASP A 29 9.38 -7.61 4.18
C ASP A 29 9.01 -6.14 3.96
N GLN A 30 9.99 -5.23 4.02
CA GLN A 30 9.77 -3.80 3.81
C GLN A 30 9.46 -3.47 2.34
N LEU A 31 10.16 -4.09 1.39
CA LEU A 31 9.87 -3.95 -0.05
C LEU A 31 8.44 -4.43 -0.37
N GLY A 32 8.06 -5.60 0.15
CA GLY A 32 6.73 -6.16 -0.09
C GLY A 32 5.61 -5.33 0.54
N LEU A 33 5.86 -4.72 1.70
CA LEU A 33 4.91 -3.80 2.34
C LEU A 33 4.75 -2.52 1.51
N ALA A 34 5.85 -1.92 1.06
CA ALA A 34 5.83 -0.75 0.20
C ALA A 34 5.11 -1.04 -1.12
N PHE A 35 5.38 -2.20 -1.74
CA PHE A 35 4.71 -2.64 -2.96
C PHE A 35 3.19 -2.67 -2.80
N GLN A 36 2.70 -3.25 -1.68
CA GLN A 36 1.27 -3.33 -1.41
C GLN A 36 0.66 -1.95 -1.16
N ILE A 37 1.36 -1.07 -0.43
CA ILE A 37 0.88 0.30 -0.18
C ILE A 37 0.77 1.09 -1.49
N VAL A 38 1.76 0.97 -2.39
CA VAL A 38 1.72 1.63 -3.70
C VAL A 38 0.59 1.07 -4.56
N ASP A 39 0.36 -0.24 -4.52
CA ASP A 39 -0.76 -0.87 -5.24
C ASP A 39 -2.13 -0.36 -4.74
N ASP A 40 -2.29 -0.25 -3.42
CA ASP A 40 -3.48 0.32 -2.78
C ASP A 40 -3.67 1.82 -3.14
N ILE A 41 -2.58 2.59 -3.29
CA ILE A 41 -2.64 3.99 -3.75
C ILE A 41 -3.12 4.04 -5.20
N LEU A 42 -2.54 3.24 -6.09
CA LEU A 42 -2.90 3.21 -7.50
C LEU A 42 -4.35 2.80 -7.75
N ASP A 43 -4.95 2.02 -6.84
CA ASP A 43 -6.36 1.66 -6.91
C ASP A 43 -7.27 2.86 -6.57
N VAL A 44 -6.81 3.79 -5.73
CA VAL A 44 -7.56 4.96 -5.26
C VAL A 44 -7.29 6.21 -6.11
N ASP A 45 -6.04 6.42 -6.55
CA ASP A 45 -5.54 7.62 -7.23
C ASP A 45 -5.55 7.48 -8.77
N GLY A 46 -6.26 6.48 -9.30
CA GLY A 46 -6.39 6.28 -10.74
C GLY A 46 -7.03 7.50 -11.42
N ASP A 47 -6.33 8.04 -12.45
CA ASP A 47 -6.61 9.27 -13.20
C ASP A 47 -8.10 9.62 -13.32
N GLU A 48 -8.48 10.81 -12.83
CA GLU A 48 -9.82 11.39 -13.01
C GLU A 48 -10.20 11.55 -14.48
N GLU A 49 -9.25 11.58 -15.42
CA GLU A 49 -9.50 11.74 -16.87
C GLU A 49 -9.87 10.42 -17.59
N VAL A 50 -9.53 9.29 -17.02
CA VAL A 50 -9.81 7.98 -17.64
C VAL A 50 -11.09 7.40 -17.08
N VAL A 51 -12.10 8.16 -16.90
CA VAL A 51 -13.40 7.60 -16.62
C VAL A 51 -14.02 8.00 -15.29
N GLY A 52 -15.23 8.31 -15.27
CA GLY A 52 -16.18 8.07 -14.21
C GLY A 52 -16.04 6.70 -13.49
N LYS A 53 -14.82 6.27 -13.16
CA LYS A 53 -14.50 5.06 -12.41
C LYS A 53 -14.78 5.28 -10.93
N SER A 54 -15.42 4.28 -10.36
CA SER A 54 -15.57 4.05 -8.93
C SER A 54 -14.24 4.27 -8.18
N LEU A 55 -14.32 4.59 -6.88
CA LEU A 55 -13.21 4.75 -5.92
C LEU A 55 -12.31 3.51 -5.76
N GLY A 56 -11.98 2.85 -6.85
CA GLY A 56 -11.18 1.65 -6.85
C GLY A 56 -11.97 0.37 -6.57
N THR A 57 -11.42 -0.72 -7.06
CA THR A 57 -12.04 -2.04 -6.92
C THR A 57 -12.00 -2.55 -5.48
N ASP A 58 -11.03 -2.11 -4.69
CA ASP A 58 -10.87 -2.51 -3.29
C ASP A 58 -11.97 -1.91 -2.41
N PHE A 59 -12.34 -0.64 -2.66
CA PHE A 59 -13.45 0.00 -1.96
C PHE A 59 -14.79 -0.71 -2.25
N ASP A 60 -15.06 -1.03 -3.51
CA ASP A 60 -16.27 -1.76 -3.92
C ASP A 60 -16.36 -3.15 -3.28
N LYS A 61 -15.22 -3.78 -3.02
CA LYS A 61 -15.13 -5.06 -2.30
C LYS A 61 -15.21 -4.91 -0.78
N GLY A 62 -15.30 -3.68 -0.27
CA GLY A 62 -15.31 -3.39 1.16
C GLY A 62 -13.95 -3.54 1.84
N LYS A 63 -12.84 -3.50 1.08
CA LYS A 63 -11.48 -3.50 1.61
C LYS A 63 -11.08 -2.06 1.92
N LEU A 64 -10.76 -1.80 3.17
CA LEU A 64 -10.25 -0.51 3.63
C LEU A 64 -8.72 -0.51 3.54
N THR A 65 -8.19 0.16 2.54
CA THR A 65 -6.76 0.32 2.32
C THR A 65 -6.19 1.47 3.17
N LEU A 66 -4.87 1.60 3.19
CA LEU A 66 -4.20 2.57 4.07
C LEU A 66 -4.68 4.03 3.88
N PRO A 67 -4.94 4.54 2.65
CA PRO A 67 -5.54 5.85 2.45
C PRO A 67 -6.87 6.03 3.16
N PHE A 68 -7.77 5.05 3.06
CA PHE A 68 -9.08 5.10 3.71
C PHE A 68 -8.98 4.99 5.23
N LEU A 69 -8.09 4.14 5.75
CA LEU A 69 -7.88 4.01 7.20
C LEU A 69 -7.39 5.32 7.82
N TRP A 70 -6.46 6.01 7.16
CA TRP A 70 -5.98 7.31 7.60
C TRP A 70 -7.09 8.37 7.55
N MET A 71 -7.80 8.44 6.43
CA MET A 71 -8.95 9.32 6.25
C MET A 71 -9.99 9.15 7.36
N LEU A 72 -10.31 7.91 7.72
CA LEU A 72 -11.27 7.61 8.80
C LEU A 72 -10.72 7.96 10.18
N ARG A 73 -9.42 7.85 10.40
CA ARG A 73 -8.79 8.27 11.65
C ARG A 73 -8.95 9.76 11.88
N GLU A 74 -8.76 10.57 10.86
CA GLU A 74 -8.86 12.04 10.92
C GLU A 74 -10.31 12.53 10.87
N ALA A 75 -11.26 11.70 10.47
CA ALA A 75 -12.67 12.05 10.31
C ALA A 75 -13.35 12.38 11.64
N SER A 76 -14.36 13.25 11.59
CA SER A 76 -15.26 13.53 12.72
C SER A 76 -16.10 12.31 13.11
N ALA A 77 -16.65 12.31 14.32
CA ALA A 77 -17.52 11.24 14.79
C ALA A 77 -18.74 11.02 13.86
N GLY A 78 -19.35 12.10 13.38
CA GLY A 78 -20.49 12.03 12.46
C GLY A 78 -20.12 11.43 11.10
N GLN A 79 -18.96 11.80 10.55
CA GLN A 79 -18.44 11.22 9.32
C GLN A 79 -18.18 9.72 9.47
N ARG A 80 -17.55 9.29 10.58
CA ARG A 80 -17.28 7.86 10.84
C ARG A 80 -18.57 7.06 10.95
N VAL A 81 -19.62 7.61 11.58
CA VAL A 81 -20.93 6.93 11.66
C VAL A 81 -21.52 6.75 10.27
N ARG A 82 -21.60 7.83 9.46
CA ARG A 82 -22.11 7.78 8.07
C ARG A 82 -21.35 6.76 7.21
N PHE A 83 -20.03 6.75 7.30
CA PHE A 83 -19.19 5.81 6.57
C PHE A 83 -19.45 4.36 7.00
N ARG A 84 -19.52 4.11 8.32
CA ARG A 84 -19.77 2.78 8.87
C ARG A 84 -21.13 2.24 8.46
N GLU A 85 -22.18 3.06 8.48
CA GLU A 85 -23.53 2.66 8.07
C GLU A 85 -23.54 2.08 6.65
N HIS A 86 -22.79 2.69 5.74
CA HIS A 86 -22.62 2.14 4.39
C HIS A 86 -21.96 0.76 4.40
N PHE A 87 -20.91 0.54 5.21
CA PHE A 87 -20.18 -0.74 5.26
C PHE A 87 -20.91 -1.83 6.06
N THR A 88 -21.85 -1.48 6.93
CA THR A 88 -22.62 -2.43 7.73
C THR A 88 -24.00 -2.72 7.14
N ALA A 89 -24.45 -1.97 6.15
CA ALA A 89 -25.67 -2.27 5.41
C ALA A 89 -25.55 -3.66 4.77
N ASP A 90 -26.65 -4.39 4.76
CA ASP A 90 -26.75 -5.83 4.54
C ASP A 90 -25.91 -6.36 3.38
N LYS A 91 -25.07 -7.36 3.67
CA LYS A 91 -24.12 -7.99 2.72
C LYS A 91 -24.78 -8.77 1.59
N ALA A 92 -26.09 -8.99 1.68
CA ALA A 92 -26.85 -9.87 0.79
C ALA A 92 -27.37 -9.18 -0.49
N SER A 93 -27.24 -7.85 -0.61
CA SER A 93 -27.71 -7.13 -1.79
C SER A 93 -26.55 -6.61 -2.63
N ASP A 94 -26.72 -6.60 -3.94
CA ASP A 94 -25.87 -5.90 -4.95
C ASP A 94 -25.74 -4.38 -4.66
N ALA A 95 -26.41 -3.89 -3.62
CA ALA A 95 -26.46 -2.50 -3.15
C ALA A 95 -25.11 -1.94 -2.62
N ARG A 96 -24.05 -2.75 -2.55
CA ARG A 96 -22.70 -2.27 -2.19
C ARG A 96 -22.00 -1.48 -3.29
N ARG A 97 -22.36 -1.74 -4.54
CA ARG A 97 -21.81 -0.95 -5.63
C ARG A 97 -22.50 0.41 -5.66
N LEU A 98 -21.89 1.37 -5.00
CA LEU A 98 -22.27 2.76 -5.17
C LEU A 98 -21.90 3.19 -6.59
N ASP A 99 -22.84 3.90 -7.26
CA ASP A 99 -22.43 4.67 -8.43
C ASP A 99 -21.47 5.80 -8.04
N ALA A 100 -20.75 6.36 -9.00
CA ALA A 100 -19.75 7.39 -8.75
C ALA A 100 -20.33 8.63 -8.01
N ALA A 101 -21.61 8.96 -8.21
CA ALA A 101 -22.26 10.06 -7.53
C ALA A 101 -22.54 9.77 -6.06
N ALA A 102 -22.96 8.55 -5.74
CA ALA A 102 -23.18 8.10 -4.36
C ALA A 102 -21.84 7.96 -3.60
N GLN A 103 -20.78 7.49 -4.25
CA GLN A 103 -19.43 7.44 -3.69
C GLN A 103 -18.91 8.85 -3.34
N ARG A 104 -19.05 9.82 -4.25
CA ARG A 104 -18.69 11.21 -4.00
C ARG A 104 -19.44 11.79 -2.79
N ARG A 105 -20.75 11.55 -2.72
CA ARG A 105 -21.59 12.00 -1.56
C ARG A 105 -21.15 11.34 -0.25
N LEU A 106 -20.80 10.05 -0.28
CA LEU A 106 -20.31 9.35 0.91
C LEU A 106 -19.02 9.97 1.44
N LEU A 107 -18.08 10.30 0.52
CA LEU A 107 -16.78 10.86 0.87
C LEU A 107 -16.77 12.38 1.02
N GLU A 108 -17.90 13.04 0.82
CA GLU A 108 -17.98 14.49 0.94
C GLU A 108 -17.51 14.95 2.32
N GLY A 109 -16.54 15.86 2.32
CA GLY A 109 -15.93 16.42 3.54
C GLY A 109 -14.83 15.54 4.16
N PHE A 110 -14.51 14.38 3.61
CA PHE A 110 -13.35 13.60 4.03
C PHE A 110 -12.08 14.04 3.31
N ASP A 111 -10.92 13.91 3.98
CA ASP A 111 -9.60 14.21 3.38
C ASP A 111 -8.95 12.93 2.80
N LEU A 112 -9.51 12.43 1.70
CA LEU A 112 -8.93 11.27 1.02
C LEU A 112 -7.54 11.57 0.43
N LYS A 113 -7.33 12.80 -0.07
CA LYS A 113 -6.02 13.25 -0.59
C LYS A 113 -4.94 13.25 0.50
N GLY A 114 -5.29 13.63 1.73
CA GLY A 114 -4.42 13.48 2.88
C GLY A 114 -4.10 12.02 3.18
N GLY A 115 -5.06 11.12 3.02
CA GLY A 115 -4.86 9.69 3.15
C GLY A 115 -3.90 9.12 2.11
N VAL A 116 -4.03 9.53 0.84
CA VAL A 116 -3.10 9.15 -0.24
C VAL A 116 -1.69 9.66 0.06
N ARG A 117 -1.54 10.94 0.44
CA ARG A 117 -0.24 11.50 0.82
C ARG A 117 0.41 10.73 1.98
N TYR A 118 -0.35 10.44 3.03
CA TYR A 118 0.14 9.62 4.14
C TYR A 118 0.61 8.24 3.70
N ALA A 119 -0.14 7.59 2.80
CA ALA A 119 0.24 6.29 2.27
C ALA A 119 1.55 6.36 1.46
N HIS A 120 1.76 7.39 0.64
CA HIS A 120 3.04 7.63 -0.04
C HIS A 120 4.20 7.78 0.95
N GLU A 121 4.04 8.60 1.99
CA GLU A 121 5.06 8.78 3.03
C GLU A 121 5.40 7.46 3.74
N ARG A 122 4.40 6.58 3.95
CA ARG A 122 4.61 5.26 4.55
C ARG A 122 5.32 4.29 3.60
N ALA A 123 4.97 4.28 2.32
CA ALA A 123 5.66 3.48 1.31
C ALA A 123 7.13 3.88 1.21
N ASP A 124 7.41 5.19 1.14
CA ASP A 124 8.76 5.73 1.10
C ASP A 124 9.58 5.36 2.36
N ALA A 125 8.98 5.43 3.54
CA ALA A 125 9.64 5.00 4.79
C ALA A 125 9.99 3.51 4.78
N CYS A 126 9.11 2.66 4.24
CA CYS A 126 9.39 1.23 4.08
C CYS A 126 10.55 1.00 3.10
N LEU A 127 10.58 1.69 1.96
CA LEU A 127 11.66 1.54 0.99
C LEU A 127 13.01 2.00 1.55
N ARG A 128 13.04 3.11 2.29
CA ARG A 128 14.26 3.52 3.01
C ARG A 128 14.72 2.44 3.98
N ALA A 129 13.83 1.88 4.78
CA ALA A 129 14.15 0.81 5.73
C ALA A 129 14.64 -0.46 5.02
N ALA A 130 14.06 -0.79 3.84
CA ALA A 130 14.54 -1.89 3.03
C ALA A 130 15.99 -1.66 2.60
N VAL A 131 16.30 -0.54 1.97
CA VAL A 131 17.66 -0.22 1.50
C VAL A 131 18.66 -0.16 2.67
N GLU A 132 18.28 0.45 3.79
CA GLU A 132 19.10 0.55 5.01
C GLU A 132 19.43 -0.83 5.59
N SER A 133 18.52 -1.80 5.52
CA SER A 133 18.80 -3.17 6.00
C SER A 133 19.98 -3.83 5.27
N LEU A 134 20.29 -3.39 4.04
CA LEU A 134 21.41 -3.87 3.24
C LEU A 134 22.68 -2.99 3.35
N ALA A 135 22.67 -1.97 4.21
CA ALA A 135 23.82 -1.08 4.39
C ALA A 135 25.05 -1.83 4.91
N GLY A 136 26.24 -1.48 4.42
CA GLY A 136 27.51 -2.11 4.82
C GLY A 136 27.77 -3.50 4.24
N LEU A 137 26.86 -4.07 3.42
CA LEU A 137 27.19 -5.25 2.63
C LEU A 137 28.13 -4.87 1.47
N PRO A 138 29.07 -5.76 1.07
CA PRO A 138 29.95 -5.50 -0.07
C PRO A 138 29.16 -5.18 -1.33
N SER A 139 29.48 -4.05 -1.99
CA SER A 139 28.79 -3.64 -3.20
C SER A 139 29.08 -4.62 -4.34
N ASN A 140 28.04 -4.99 -5.06
CA ASN A 140 28.11 -5.81 -6.26
C ASN A 140 26.87 -5.55 -7.14
N PRO A 141 26.87 -5.93 -8.43
CA PRO A 141 25.76 -5.67 -9.35
C PRO A 141 24.39 -6.22 -8.87
N ALA A 142 24.37 -7.34 -8.14
CA ALA A 142 23.14 -7.90 -7.61
C ALA A 142 22.54 -7.03 -6.49
N LEU A 143 23.40 -6.50 -5.61
CA LEU A 143 22.96 -5.57 -4.55
C LEU A 143 22.45 -4.26 -5.14
N ASP A 144 23.10 -3.76 -6.20
CA ASP A 144 22.66 -2.55 -6.89
C ASP A 144 21.31 -2.78 -7.62
N ALA A 145 21.10 -3.98 -8.17
CA ALA A 145 19.80 -4.37 -8.74
C ALA A 145 18.68 -4.37 -7.68
N LEU A 146 18.94 -4.88 -6.47
CA LEU A 146 17.96 -4.86 -5.37
C LEU A 146 17.61 -3.42 -4.94
N ARG A 147 18.60 -2.52 -4.88
CA ARG A 147 18.35 -1.09 -4.62
C ARG A 147 17.50 -0.46 -5.72
N SER A 148 17.82 -0.75 -6.98
CA SER A 148 17.02 -0.26 -8.13
C SER A 148 15.59 -0.79 -8.13
N MET A 149 15.35 -2.02 -7.64
CA MET A 149 13.99 -2.55 -7.45
C MET A 149 13.20 -1.73 -6.42
N ALA A 150 13.84 -1.30 -5.33
CA ALA A 150 13.20 -0.45 -4.34
C ALA A 150 12.79 0.90 -4.96
N ASP A 151 13.68 1.55 -5.71
CA ASP A 151 13.38 2.80 -6.41
C ASP A 151 12.25 2.62 -7.44
N TYR A 152 12.25 1.49 -8.17
CA TYR A 152 11.20 1.19 -9.14
C TYR A 152 9.81 1.07 -8.50
N VAL A 153 9.71 0.46 -7.31
CA VAL A 153 8.42 0.30 -6.61
C VAL A 153 7.79 1.65 -6.31
N LEU A 154 8.60 2.64 -5.89
CA LEU A 154 8.10 3.99 -5.57
C LEU A 154 7.57 4.74 -6.80
N HIS A 155 8.22 4.55 -7.95
CA HIS A 155 7.94 5.30 -9.19
C HIS A 155 7.04 4.52 -10.15
N ARG A 156 6.53 3.35 -9.72
CA ARG A 156 5.65 2.53 -10.54
C ARG A 156 4.36 3.28 -10.85
N GLN A 157 4.07 3.43 -12.13
CA GLN A 157 2.78 3.86 -12.66
C GLN A 157 2.07 2.65 -13.29
N ARG A 158 0.73 2.69 -13.34
CA ARG A 158 -0.04 1.67 -14.05
C ARG A 158 0.21 1.73 -15.54
#